data_66d7790e642e12dbbfefc69716f9837a
#
_entry.id   66d7790e642e12dbbfefc69716f9837a
#
_cell.length_a   1.000
_cell.length_b   1.000
_cell.length_c   1.000
_cell.angle_alpha   90.00
_cell.angle_beta   90.00
_cell.angle_gamma   90.00
#
_symmetry.space_group_name_H-M   'P 1'
#
loop_
_entity.id
_entity.type
_entity.pdbx_description
1 polymer ?
#
loop_
_entity_poly.entity_id
_entity_poly.type
_entity_poly.pdbx_seq_one_letter_code
_entity_poly.pdbx_strand_id
1 'polypeptide(L)'
;MRALERGELAADDDGLVGHLEACLGCRGCEPVCPSGVGYGRGLETAREQLFLARGLPARARWVLRVFRRTAFWRLAFGAGRLLRDTGLPQRLAGGTRFGFAMGMLAATDGSVRRQAGDRSEQEQTAATGKVSVPSAPAGSRPHPTVALFRGCVMDALFGHVHDATRRTLEANGYEIREVAGQGCCGALHEHAGDRNGAAALAQENVSALFDAADYIVVNSAGCGALLKDYGHLLGTDAAQQFGSKVCDVSELLAERGPRPGAPLGLEIAYDAPCHLQHAQRVHAAPLAVLKAIPGLEVRLLPGSDRCCGSAGIFSLLQPEMARAVLADKISTLGNARPALDLVATGNPGCLMQIGAGLRAAGLAIEVAHPVEVLDWSYEKGGVYESGKGRMGERGRG
;
A
#
# COMPACT_ATOMS: atom_id res chain seq x y z
N MET A 1 -12.20 17.14 20.18
CA MET A 1 -10.83 16.88 20.59
C MET A 1 -10.35 17.90 21.65
N ARG A 2 -10.26 19.21 21.37
CA ARG A 2 -9.79 20.19 22.38
C ARG A 2 -10.64 20.25 23.66
N ALA A 3 -11.95 20.06 23.57
CA ALA A 3 -12.83 19.97 24.74
C ALA A 3 -12.56 18.69 25.57
N LEU A 4 -12.22 17.59 24.89
CA LEU A 4 -11.80 16.34 25.55
C LEU A 4 -10.46 16.52 26.29
N GLU A 5 -9.45 17.14 25.66
CA GLU A 5 -8.15 17.46 26.29
C GLU A 5 -8.30 18.36 27.52
N ARG A 6 -9.30 19.27 27.52
CA ARG A 6 -9.56 20.17 28.63
C ARG A 6 -10.46 19.58 29.73
N GLY A 7 -10.95 18.35 29.52
CA GLY A 7 -11.90 17.72 30.42
C GLY A 7 -13.32 18.33 30.41
N GLU A 8 -13.63 19.15 29.39
CA GLU A 8 -14.97 19.74 29.19
C GLU A 8 -15.98 18.72 28.62
N LEU A 9 -15.47 17.65 27.99
CA LEU A 9 -16.22 16.48 27.52
C LEU A 9 -15.59 15.22 28.08
N ALA A 10 -16.41 14.30 28.53
CA ALA A 10 -15.94 12.99 28.98
C ALA A 10 -15.58 12.09 27.77
N ALA A 11 -14.57 11.24 27.93
CA ALA A 11 -14.15 10.30 26.89
C ALA A 11 -15.19 9.20 26.59
N ASP A 12 -16.20 9.06 27.44
CA ASP A 12 -17.33 8.14 27.28
C ASP A 12 -18.63 8.83 26.84
N ASP A 13 -18.58 10.12 26.46
CA ASP A 13 -19.71 10.81 25.85
C ASP A 13 -20.08 10.16 24.51
N ASP A 14 -21.30 9.65 24.40
CA ASP A 14 -21.75 8.87 23.24
C ASP A 14 -21.75 9.69 21.94
N GLY A 15 -22.03 10.99 21.99
CA GLY A 15 -22.00 11.86 20.83
C GLY A 15 -20.56 12.05 20.32
N LEU A 16 -19.62 12.33 21.23
CA LEU A 16 -18.21 12.44 20.91
C LEU A 16 -17.67 11.14 20.31
N VAL A 17 -17.94 10.02 20.97
CA VAL A 17 -17.51 8.68 20.53
C VAL A 17 -18.05 8.37 19.15
N GLY A 18 -19.36 8.55 18.92
CA GLY A 18 -19.98 8.28 17.63
C GLY A 18 -19.32 9.05 16.49
N HIS A 19 -18.98 10.32 16.69
CA HIS A 19 -18.30 11.13 15.66
C HIS A 19 -16.84 10.71 15.43
N LEU A 20 -16.09 10.39 16.48
CA LEU A 20 -14.70 9.97 16.34
C LEU A 20 -14.57 8.56 15.75
N GLU A 21 -15.51 7.65 16.09
CA GLU A 21 -15.55 6.32 15.51
C GLU A 21 -16.04 6.32 14.05
N ALA A 22 -16.88 7.27 13.64
CA ALA A 22 -17.31 7.44 12.27
C ALA A 22 -16.21 8.04 11.36
N CYS A 23 -15.12 8.56 11.91
CA CYS A 23 -14.04 9.12 11.12
C CYS A 23 -13.14 8.01 10.55
N LEU A 24 -12.90 8.04 9.22
CA LEU A 24 -11.99 7.11 8.52
C LEU A 24 -10.50 7.33 8.88
N GLY A 25 -10.14 8.49 9.43
CA GLY A 25 -8.73 8.84 9.66
C GLY A 25 -7.94 9.07 8.36
N CYS A 26 -8.63 9.36 7.26
CA CYS A 26 -7.99 9.52 5.93
C CYS A 26 -7.14 10.78 5.78
N ARG A 27 -7.24 11.74 6.71
CA ARG A 27 -6.52 13.02 6.75
C ARG A 27 -6.77 13.95 5.55
N GLY A 28 -7.74 13.64 4.68
CA GLY A 28 -8.13 14.48 3.54
C GLY A 28 -8.64 15.87 3.91
N CYS A 29 -9.03 16.10 5.16
CA CYS A 29 -9.42 17.42 5.69
C CYS A 29 -8.20 18.33 5.99
N GLU A 30 -6.99 17.78 6.15
CA GLU A 30 -5.79 18.58 6.49
C GLU A 30 -5.34 19.51 5.36
N PRO A 31 -5.18 19.04 4.10
CA PRO A 31 -4.69 19.90 3.02
C PRO A 31 -5.68 21.00 2.62
N VAL A 32 -6.96 20.86 2.95
CA VAL A 32 -8.00 21.87 2.66
C VAL A 32 -8.31 22.74 3.87
N CYS A 33 -7.68 22.51 5.02
CA CYS A 33 -7.91 23.28 6.23
C CYS A 33 -7.22 24.67 6.13
N PRO A 34 -7.96 25.80 6.12
CA PRO A 34 -7.35 27.12 6.02
C PRO A 34 -6.51 27.48 7.25
N SER A 35 -6.76 26.83 8.39
CA SER A 35 -6.02 27.07 9.65
C SER A 35 -4.83 26.08 9.83
N GLY A 36 -4.57 25.20 8.87
CA GLY A 36 -3.45 24.24 8.92
C GLY A 36 -3.51 23.25 10.10
N VAL A 37 -4.72 22.88 10.55
CA VAL A 37 -4.89 21.97 11.70
C VAL A 37 -4.43 20.58 11.35
N GLY A 38 -3.48 20.03 12.10
CA GLY A 38 -3.03 18.62 12.03
C GLY A 38 -4.07 17.68 12.65
N TYR A 39 -5.19 17.49 11.97
CA TYR A 39 -6.34 16.74 12.47
C TYR A 39 -6.00 15.28 12.81
N GLY A 40 -5.13 14.63 12.04
CA GLY A 40 -4.75 13.22 12.25
C GLY A 40 -4.18 12.99 13.64
N ARG A 41 -3.21 13.82 14.06
CA ARG A 41 -2.61 13.71 15.39
C ARG A 41 -3.63 13.93 16.51
N GLY A 42 -4.50 14.93 16.37
CA GLY A 42 -5.58 15.13 17.33
C GLY A 42 -6.56 13.95 17.40
N LEU A 43 -6.83 13.31 16.26
CA LEU A 43 -7.67 12.11 16.21
C LEU A 43 -7.00 10.92 16.90
N GLU A 44 -5.69 10.71 16.69
CA GLU A 44 -4.91 9.65 17.34
C GLU A 44 -4.93 9.81 18.87
N THR A 45 -4.64 11.02 19.37
CA THR A 45 -4.72 11.35 20.80
C THR A 45 -6.14 11.14 21.37
N ALA A 46 -7.17 11.58 20.64
CA ALA A 46 -8.55 11.40 21.10
C ALA A 46 -8.93 9.91 21.14
N ARG A 47 -8.53 9.12 20.15
CA ARG A 47 -8.78 7.67 20.13
C ARG A 47 -8.02 6.94 21.24
N GLU A 48 -6.82 7.36 21.57
CA GLU A 48 -6.07 6.83 22.73
C GLU A 48 -6.85 7.05 24.02
N GLN A 49 -7.39 8.26 24.23
CA GLN A 49 -8.21 8.54 25.42
C GLN A 49 -9.49 7.70 25.45
N LEU A 50 -10.17 7.51 24.30
CA LEU A 50 -11.32 6.62 24.19
C LEU A 50 -10.94 5.17 24.53
N PHE A 51 -9.80 4.71 23.99
CA PHE A 51 -9.30 3.37 24.26
C PHE A 51 -9.02 3.13 25.75
N LEU A 52 -8.42 4.10 26.42
CA LEU A 52 -8.13 4.02 27.87
C LEU A 52 -9.42 4.03 28.71
N ALA A 53 -10.43 4.81 28.31
CA ALA A 53 -11.68 4.93 29.05
C ALA A 53 -12.64 3.75 28.84
N ARG A 54 -12.78 3.25 27.62
CA ARG A 54 -13.81 2.25 27.24
C ARG A 54 -13.24 0.91 26.75
N GLY A 55 -11.97 0.88 26.38
CA GLY A 55 -11.37 -0.25 25.67
C GLY A 55 -11.92 -0.40 24.25
N LEU A 56 -11.68 -1.54 23.64
CA LEU A 56 -12.16 -1.88 22.28
C LEU A 56 -13.19 -3.01 22.31
N PRO A 57 -14.10 -3.06 21.32
CA PRO A 57 -14.96 -4.22 21.12
C PRO A 57 -14.15 -5.52 21.00
N ALA A 58 -14.71 -6.63 21.46
CA ALA A 58 -14.01 -7.93 21.52
C ALA A 58 -13.41 -8.35 20.15
N ARG A 59 -14.15 -8.11 19.06
CA ARG A 59 -13.68 -8.38 17.67
C ARG A 59 -12.44 -7.57 17.29
N ALA A 60 -12.38 -6.29 17.65
CA ALA A 60 -11.22 -5.44 17.40
C ALA A 60 -10.01 -5.90 18.24
N ARG A 61 -10.22 -6.17 19.54
CA ARG A 61 -9.16 -6.71 20.41
C ARG A 61 -8.57 -8.02 19.89
N TRP A 62 -9.41 -8.90 19.36
CA TRP A 62 -8.96 -10.16 18.78
C TRP A 62 -8.09 -9.93 17.54
N VAL A 63 -8.53 -9.07 16.62
CA VAL A 63 -7.76 -8.69 15.41
C VAL A 63 -6.40 -8.12 15.81
N LEU A 64 -6.36 -7.11 16.68
CA LEU A 64 -5.10 -6.50 17.12
C LEU A 64 -4.15 -7.52 17.79
N ARG A 65 -4.70 -8.43 18.60
CA ARG A 65 -3.89 -9.52 19.20
C ARG A 65 -3.25 -10.44 18.16
N VAL A 66 -3.94 -10.73 17.06
CA VAL A 66 -3.37 -11.50 15.94
C VAL A 66 -2.20 -10.74 15.32
N PHE A 67 -2.37 -9.46 15.03
CA PHE A 67 -1.33 -8.65 14.38
C PHE A 67 -0.12 -8.35 15.28
N ARG A 68 -0.28 -8.42 16.59
CA ARG A 68 0.82 -8.23 17.54
C ARG A 68 1.85 -9.38 17.53
N ARG A 69 1.48 -10.58 17.05
CA ARG A 69 2.36 -11.75 17.04
C ARG A 69 2.55 -12.28 15.63
N THR A 70 3.78 -12.21 15.15
CA THR A 70 4.17 -12.64 13.79
C THR A 70 3.71 -14.06 13.46
N ALA A 71 3.84 -15.02 14.39
CA ALA A 71 3.42 -16.39 14.16
C ALA A 71 1.89 -16.50 13.90
N PHE A 72 1.07 -15.72 14.60
CA PHE A 72 -0.38 -15.81 14.48
C PHE A 72 -0.89 -15.28 13.14
N TRP A 73 -0.44 -14.10 12.70
CA TRP A 73 -0.89 -13.59 11.41
C TRP A 73 -0.31 -14.40 10.24
N ARG A 74 0.92 -14.92 10.35
CA ARG A 74 1.49 -15.82 9.34
C ARG A 74 0.66 -17.08 9.18
N LEU A 75 0.22 -17.69 10.27
CA LEU A 75 -0.66 -18.86 10.23
C LEU A 75 -2.02 -18.52 9.63
N ALA A 76 -2.66 -17.44 10.11
CA ALA A 76 -3.99 -17.04 9.64
C ALA A 76 -4.00 -16.69 8.15
N PHE A 77 -3.03 -15.91 7.68
CA PHE A 77 -2.92 -15.54 6.27
C PHE A 77 -2.39 -16.69 5.40
N GLY A 78 -1.58 -17.60 5.97
CA GLY A 78 -1.17 -18.84 5.30
C GLY A 78 -2.39 -19.69 4.93
N ALA A 79 -3.32 -19.89 5.86
CA ALA A 79 -4.61 -20.55 5.58
C ALA A 79 -5.44 -19.77 4.54
N GLY A 80 -5.45 -18.42 4.62
CA GLY A 80 -6.10 -17.57 3.63
C GLY A 80 -5.52 -17.75 2.22
N ARG A 81 -4.18 -17.82 2.08
CA ARG A 81 -3.53 -18.10 0.79
C ARG A 81 -3.93 -19.45 0.23
N LEU A 82 -3.88 -20.51 1.05
CA LEU A 82 -4.31 -21.84 0.61
C LEU A 82 -5.75 -21.83 0.10
N LEU A 83 -6.65 -21.14 0.81
CA LEU A 83 -8.04 -20.98 0.35
C LEU A 83 -8.10 -20.17 -0.95
N ARG A 84 -7.35 -19.07 -1.08
CA ARG A 84 -7.31 -18.25 -2.30
C ARG A 84 -6.87 -19.09 -3.50
N ASP A 85 -5.82 -19.88 -3.34
CA ASP A 85 -5.18 -20.66 -4.41
C ASP A 85 -6.08 -21.81 -4.92
N THR A 86 -7.19 -22.13 -4.19
CA THR A 86 -8.24 -23.04 -4.67
C THR A 86 -9.13 -22.42 -5.76
N GLY A 87 -9.08 -21.10 -5.98
CA GLY A 87 -10.02 -20.38 -6.85
C GLY A 87 -11.44 -20.24 -6.29
N LEU A 88 -11.71 -20.75 -5.08
CA LEU A 88 -13.02 -20.66 -4.44
C LEU A 88 -13.41 -19.20 -4.08
N PRO A 89 -12.52 -18.36 -3.54
CA PRO A 89 -12.83 -16.97 -3.26
C PRO A 89 -13.28 -16.18 -4.47
N GLN A 90 -12.70 -16.42 -5.65
CA GLN A 90 -13.08 -15.77 -6.91
C GLN A 90 -14.51 -16.12 -7.31
N ARG A 91 -14.95 -17.37 -7.08
CA ARG A 91 -16.30 -17.87 -7.40
C ARG A 91 -17.37 -17.39 -6.41
N LEU A 92 -16.98 -17.20 -5.15
CA LEU A 92 -17.89 -16.81 -4.06
C LEU A 92 -17.91 -15.29 -3.83
N ALA A 93 -17.08 -14.53 -4.54
CA ALA A 93 -17.06 -13.07 -4.44
C ALA A 93 -18.41 -12.47 -4.84
N GLY A 94 -18.88 -11.47 -4.08
CA GLY A 94 -20.19 -10.84 -4.34
C GLY A 94 -20.58 -9.80 -3.30
N GLY A 95 -21.79 -9.25 -3.40
CA GLY A 95 -22.29 -8.14 -2.58
C GLY A 95 -22.67 -8.49 -1.13
N THR A 96 -22.82 -9.76 -0.78
CA THR A 96 -23.09 -10.17 0.62
C THR A 96 -21.86 -9.93 1.51
N ARG A 97 -22.01 -9.88 2.83
CA ARG A 97 -20.87 -9.73 3.75
C ARG A 97 -19.81 -10.82 3.55
N PHE A 98 -20.24 -12.06 3.38
CA PHE A 98 -19.35 -13.19 3.12
C PHE A 98 -18.72 -13.10 1.72
N GLY A 99 -19.52 -12.84 0.69
CA GLY A 99 -19.04 -12.68 -0.68
C GLY A 99 -18.05 -11.53 -0.83
N PHE A 100 -18.25 -10.44 -0.11
CA PHE A 100 -17.33 -9.32 -0.09
C PHE A 100 -15.97 -9.70 0.56
N ALA A 101 -16.00 -10.45 1.68
CA ALA A 101 -14.77 -10.96 2.29
C ALA A 101 -14.02 -11.93 1.36
N MET A 102 -14.73 -12.78 0.62
CA MET A 102 -14.14 -13.63 -0.42
C MET A 102 -13.56 -12.78 -1.56
N GLY A 103 -14.25 -11.72 -1.98
CA GLY A 103 -13.75 -10.75 -2.96
C GLY A 103 -12.47 -10.05 -2.52
N MET A 104 -12.36 -9.68 -1.24
CA MET A 104 -11.12 -9.11 -0.68
C MET A 104 -9.96 -10.11 -0.75
N LEU A 105 -10.20 -11.38 -0.42
CA LEU A 105 -9.18 -12.41 -0.51
C LEU A 105 -8.81 -12.70 -1.98
N ALA A 106 -9.79 -12.78 -2.87
CA ALA A 106 -9.55 -12.94 -4.31
C ALA A 106 -8.71 -11.79 -4.90
N ALA A 107 -8.89 -10.57 -4.41
CA ALA A 107 -8.11 -9.40 -4.84
C ALA A 107 -6.62 -9.46 -4.45
N THR A 108 -6.19 -10.41 -3.65
CA THR A 108 -4.77 -10.62 -3.30
C THR A 108 -4.05 -11.57 -4.25
N ASP A 109 -4.73 -12.11 -5.26
CA ASP A 109 -4.14 -13.04 -6.23
C ASP A 109 -3.35 -12.27 -7.31
N GLY A 110 -2.04 -12.47 -7.34
CA GLY A 110 -1.16 -11.86 -8.33
C GLY A 110 -1.20 -12.55 -9.71
N SER A 111 -1.73 -13.78 -9.82
CA SER A 111 -1.73 -14.55 -11.08
C SER A 111 -2.71 -14.00 -12.10
N VAL A 112 -3.87 -13.51 -11.65
CA VAL A 112 -4.91 -12.92 -12.50
C VAL A 112 -4.43 -11.62 -13.15
N ARG A 113 -3.54 -10.91 -12.50
CA ARG A 113 -3.01 -9.61 -12.92
C ARG A 113 -2.02 -9.72 -14.08
N ARG A 114 -1.23 -10.82 -14.16
CA ARG A 114 -0.35 -11.08 -15.30
C ARG A 114 -1.13 -11.24 -16.61
N GLN A 115 -2.35 -11.81 -16.55
CA GLN A 115 -3.18 -11.99 -17.74
C GLN A 115 -3.71 -10.67 -18.33
N ALA A 116 -3.85 -9.60 -17.54
CA ALA A 116 -4.21 -8.28 -18.08
C ALA A 116 -3.05 -7.69 -18.92
N GLY A 117 -1.80 -7.91 -18.50
CA GLY A 117 -0.61 -7.57 -19.31
C GLY A 117 -0.50 -8.37 -20.60
N ASP A 118 -0.85 -9.66 -20.56
CA ASP A 118 -0.76 -10.58 -21.72
C ASP A 118 -1.88 -10.36 -22.76
N ARG A 119 -3.07 -9.88 -22.35
CA ARG A 119 -4.17 -9.57 -23.29
C ARG A 119 -3.81 -8.49 -24.32
N SER A 120 -2.90 -7.59 -23.95
CA SER A 120 -2.40 -6.56 -24.88
C SER A 120 -1.53 -7.13 -26.01
N GLU A 121 -1.04 -8.37 -25.91
CA GLU A 121 -0.22 -9.00 -26.94
C GLU A 121 -1.03 -9.47 -28.15
N GLN A 122 -2.29 -9.85 -27.97
CA GLN A 122 -3.13 -10.36 -29.08
C GLN A 122 -3.58 -9.27 -30.05
N GLU A 123 -3.61 -8.00 -29.63
CA GLU A 123 -3.98 -6.87 -30.49
C GLU A 123 -2.79 -6.12 -31.11
N GLN A 124 -1.57 -6.30 -30.61
CA GLN A 124 -0.40 -5.49 -31.01
C GLN A 124 0.70 -6.22 -31.82
N THR A 125 0.46 -7.40 -32.37
CA THR A 125 1.46 -8.13 -33.19
C THR A 125 1.91 -7.43 -34.49
N ALA A 126 1.59 -6.16 -34.70
CA ALA A 126 1.93 -5.41 -35.89
C ALA A 126 3.07 -4.38 -35.76
N ALA A 127 3.68 -4.19 -34.59
CA ALA A 127 4.73 -3.15 -34.41
C ALA A 127 5.87 -3.59 -33.46
N THR A 128 6.63 -4.62 -33.81
CA THR A 128 7.83 -5.02 -33.04
C THR A 128 9.11 -4.48 -33.65
N GLY A 129 9.49 -3.26 -33.29
CA GLY A 129 10.88 -2.84 -33.33
C GLY A 129 11.56 -3.22 -32.01
N LYS A 130 12.63 -4.02 -32.04
CA LYS A 130 13.48 -4.25 -30.85
C LYS A 130 14.03 -2.91 -30.38
N VAL A 131 13.52 -2.40 -29.27
CA VAL A 131 14.08 -1.22 -28.61
C VAL A 131 15.37 -1.66 -27.92
N SER A 132 16.52 -1.30 -28.49
CA SER A 132 17.80 -1.43 -27.80
C SER A 132 17.84 -0.43 -26.66
N VAL A 133 17.75 -0.93 -25.42
CA VAL A 133 17.83 -0.11 -24.21
C VAL A 133 19.27 0.38 -24.04
N PRO A 134 19.52 1.70 -24.00
CA PRO A 134 20.86 2.21 -23.73
C PRO A 134 21.29 1.78 -22.32
N SER A 135 22.47 1.17 -22.22
CA SER A 135 23.08 0.88 -20.93
C SER A 135 23.35 2.19 -20.20
N ALA A 136 22.87 2.32 -18.95
CA ALA A 136 23.21 3.46 -18.12
C ALA A 136 24.73 3.62 -18.01
N PRO A 137 25.28 4.86 -18.02
CA PRO A 137 26.71 5.08 -17.88
C PRO A 137 27.18 4.51 -16.54
N ALA A 138 28.19 3.66 -16.61
CA ALA A 138 28.88 3.10 -15.47
C ALA A 138 29.68 4.19 -14.75
N GLY A 139 29.02 5.01 -13.95
CA GLY A 139 29.65 5.97 -13.04
C GLY A 139 29.76 5.33 -11.66
N SER A 140 30.95 5.36 -11.11
CA SER A 140 31.42 4.70 -9.88
C SER A 140 30.88 5.29 -8.58
N ARG A 141 29.58 5.60 -8.46
CA ARG A 141 28.97 5.87 -7.16
C ARG A 141 28.51 4.54 -6.56
N PRO A 142 28.80 4.26 -5.27
CA PRO A 142 28.26 3.08 -4.61
C PRO A 142 26.72 3.11 -4.75
N HIS A 143 26.13 1.96 -5.07
CA HIS A 143 24.68 1.84 -5.16
C HIS A 143 24.08 2.06 -3.76
N PRO A 144 23.12 2.98 -3.58
CA PRO A 144 22.48 3.14 -2.28
C PRO A 144 21.83 1.84 -1.86
N THR A 145 21.99 1.52 -0.59
CA THR A 145 21.41 0.31 0.00
C THR A 145 19.98 0.57 0.45
N VAL A 146 19.11 -0.39 0.24
CA VAL A 146 17.68 -0.31 0.55
C VAL A 146 17.25 -1.53 1.35
N ALA A 147 16.72 -1.32 2.54
CA ALA A 147 16.01 -2.35 3.30
C ALA A 147 14.53 -2.31 2.93
N LEU A 148 13.98 -3.42 2.45
CA LEU A 148 12.57 -3.52 2.14
C LEU A 148 11.76 -3.84 3.41
N PHE A 149 10.85 -2.93 3.79
CA PHE A 149 9.89 -3.19 4.86
C PHE A 149 8.78 -4.13 4.36
N ARG A 150 8.74 -5.34 4.89
CA ARG A 150 7.79 -6.39 4.44
C ARG A 150 6.40 -6.24 5.07
N GLY A 151 6.34 -5.81 6.35
CA GLY A 151 5.09 -5.66 7.08
C GLY A 151 4.39 -6.99 7.38
N CYS A 152 3.06 -6.96 7.47
CA CYS A 152 2.25 -8.14 7.81
C CYS A 152 1.36 -8.61 6.64
N VAL A 153 0.37 -7.81 6.23
CA VAL A 153 -0.55 -8.14 5.14
C VAL A 153 0.19 -8.21 3.80
N MET A 154 1.13 -7.28 3.57
CA MET A 154 1.95 -7.27 2.35
C MET A 154 2.81 -8.53 2.26
N ASP A 155 3.54 -8.90 3.33
CA ASP A 155 4.35 -10.10 3.36
C ASP A 155 3.52 -11.38 3.13
N ALA A 156 2.36 -11.44 3.78
CA ALA A 156 1.55 -12.65 3.76
C ALA A 156 0.72 -12.85 2.48
N LEU A 157 0.13 -11.78 1.92
CA LEU A 157 -0.85 -11.89 0.85
C LEU A 157 -0.40 -11.25 -0.47
N PHE A 158 0.57 -10.34 -0.41
CA PHE A 158 1.06 -9.56 -1.55
C PHE A 158 2.57 -9.74 -1.76
N GLY A 159 3.12 -10.92 -1.49
CA GLY A 159 4.54 -11.23 -1.69
C GLY A 159 5.03 -10.90 -3.11
N HIS A 160 4.18 -11.09 -4.12
CA HIS A 160 4.48 -10.71 -5.51
C HIS A 160 4.76 -9.19 -5.68
N VAL A 161 4.13 -8.32 -4.88
CA VAL A 161 4.44 -6.88 -4.88
C VAL A 161 5.83 -6.61 -4.29
N HIS A 162 6.24 -7.36 -3.27
CA HIS A 162 7.61 -7.28 -2.75
C HIS A 162 8.64 -7.74 -3.78
N ASP A 163 8.33 -8.82 -4.51
CA ASP A 163 9.20 -9.31 -5.58
C ASP A 163 9.32 -8.30 -6.72
N ALA A 164 8.21 -7.67 -7.14
CA ALA A 164 8.21 -6.58 -8.10
C ALA A 164 9.01 -5.36 -7.60
N THR A 165 8.83 -4.98 -6.31
CA THR A 165 9.56 -3.89 -5.68
C THR A 165 11.08 -4.16 -5.71
N ARG A 166 11.51 -5.37 -5.34
CA ARG A 166 12.92 -5.75 -5.35
C ARG A 166 13.49 -5.69 -6.78
N ARG A 167 12.84 -6.35 -7.76
CA ARG A 167 13.32 -6.38 -9.14
C ARG A 167 13.43 -4.99 -9.76
N THR A 168 12.40 -4.16 -9.57
CA THR A 168 12.39 -2.81 -10.13
C THR A 168 13.44 -1.90 -9.51
N LEU A 169 13.66 -1.96 -8.20
CA LEU A 169 14.71 -1.18 -7.53
C LEU A 169 16.11 -1.65 -7.94
N GLU A 170 16.37 -2.96 -7.99
CA GLU A 170 17.64 -3.52 -8.46
C GLU A 170 17.93 -3.09 -9.91
N ALA A 171 16.93 -3.15 -10.80
CA ALA A 171 17.06 -2.68 -12.17
C ALA A 171 17.39 -1.19 -12.27
N ASN A 172 16.91 -0.38 -11.32
CA ASN A 172 17.19 1.05 -11.24
C ASN A 172 18.43 1.40 -10.40
N GLY A 173 19.27 0.41 -10.05
CA GLY A 173 20.60 0.61 -9.46
C GLY A 173 20.57 0.82 -7.95
N TYR A 174 19.67 0.20 -7.25
CA TYR A 174 19.67 0.08 -5.78
C TYR A 174 20.16 -1.32 -5.38
N GLU A 175 20.86 -1.41 -4.25
CA GLU A 175 21.26 -2.67 -3.63
C GLU A 175 20.23 -3.05 -2.55
N ILE A 176 19.53 -4.16 -2.72
CA ILE A 176 18.50 -4.58 -1.78
C ILE A 176 19.10 -5.43 -0.66
N ARG A 177 18.73 -5.09 0.58
CA ARG A 177 19.10 -5.82 1.79
C ARG A 177 17.88 -6.49 2.41
N GLU A 178 17.94 -7.79 2.56
CA GLU A 178 16.95 -8.56 3.29
C GLU A 178 17.24 -8.47 4.80
N VAL A 179 16.25 -8.02 5.56
CA VAL A 179 16.39 -7.80 7.00
C VAL A 179 15.41 -8.67 7.76
N ALA A 180 15.94 -9.51 8.65
CA ALA A 180 15.12 -10.31 9.55
C ALA A 180 14.66 -9.50 10.78
N GLY A 181 13.70 -10.03 11.53
CA GLY A 181 13.27 -9.43 12.81
C GLY A 181 12.23 -8.32 12.69
N GLN A 182 11.85 -7.91 11.48
CA GLN A 182 10.76 -6.95 11.27
C GLN A 182 9.38 -7.59 11.41
N GLY A 183 8.39 -6.80 11.81
CA GLY A 183 7.02 -7.25 12.04
C GLY A 183 5.95 -6.35 11.44
N CYS A 184 4.78 -6.32 12.08
CA CYS A 184 3.74 -5.37 11.72
C CYS A 184 4.19 -3.93 12.00
N CYS A 185 3.81 -2.96 11.14
CA CYS A 185 4.12 -1.55 11.38
C CYS A 185 3.43 -0.94 12.61
N GLY A 186 2.35 -1.54 13.11
CA GLY A 186 1.57 -1.00 14.23
C GLY A 186 0.40 -0.08 13.85
N ALA A 187 0.23 0.26 12.56
CA ALA A 187 -0.80 1.22 12.13
C ALA A 187 -2.24 0.83 12.53
N LEU A 188 -2.56 -0.46 12.58
CA LEU A 188 -3.88 -0.92 13.05
C LEU A 188 -4.09 -0.62 14.54
N HIS A 189 -3.04 -0.76 15.35
CA HIS A 189 -3.05 -0.44 16.78
C HIS A 189 -3.20 1.06 16.99
N GLU A 190 -2.40 1.89 16.31
CA GLU A 190 -2.45 3.35 16.40
C GLU A 190 -3.82 3.89 16.00
N HIS A 191 -4.37 3.44 14.88
CA HIS A 191 -5.70 3.85 14.43
C HIS A 191 -6.83 3.40 15.36
N ALA A 192 -6.60 2.38 16.18
CA ALA A 192 -7.54 1.90 17.18
C ALA A 192 -7.37 2.58 18.56
N GLY A 193 -6.36 3.45 18.72
CA GLY A 193 -6.01 4.08 20.00
C GLY A 193 -5.15 3.22 20.92
N ASP A 194 -4.75 2.01 20.52
CA ASP A 194 -3.81 1.16 21.26
C ASP A 194 -2.35 1.61 20.99
N ARG A 195 -2.03 2.82 21.50
CA ARG A 195 -0.73 3.44 21.33
C ARG A 195 0.41 2.57 21.89
N ASN A 196 0.20 1.91 23.03
CA ASN A 196 1.20 1.02 23.62
C ASN A 196 1.49 -0.19 22.74
N GLY A 197 0.45 -0.77 22.11
CA GLY A 197 0.60 -1.85 21.14
C GLY A 197 1.35 -1.40 19.89
N ALA A 198 1.05 -0.21 19.39
CA ALA A 198 1.76 0.41 18.26
C ALA A 198 3.23 0.69 18.60
N ALA A 199 3.51 1.27 19.76
CA ALA A 199 4.86 1.60 20.22
C ALA A 199 5.75 0.35 20.38
N ALA A 200 5.22 -0.75 20.90
CA ALA A 200 5.97 -2.00 21.03
C ALA A 200 6.40 -2.54 19.65
N LEU A 201 5.49 -2.54 18.67
CA LEU A 201 5.79 -2.96 17.29
C LEU A 201 6.77 -2.00 16.59
N ALA A 202 6.63 -0.69 16.84
CA ALA A 202 7.55 0.31 16.32
C ALA A 202 8.98 0.10 16.85
N GLN A 203 9.13 -0.18 18.14
CA GLN A 203 10.44 -0.44 18.76
C GLN A 203 11.12 -1.67 18.15
N GLU A 204 10.37 -2.76 17.90
CA GLU A 204 10.89 -3.95 17.22
C GLU A 204 11.40 -3.62 15.82
N ASN A 205 10.63 -2.85 15.04
CA ASN A 205 11.01 -2.46 13.68
C ASN A 205 12.22 -1.50 13.64
N VAL A 206 12.27 -0.52 14.55
CA VAL A 206 13.44 0.37 14.68
C VAL A 206 14.68 -0.44 15.00
N SER A 207 14.60 -1.37 15.98
CA SER A 207 15.72 -2.23 16.36
C SER A 207 16.22 -3.11 15.21
N ALA A 208 15.32 -3.58 14.34
CA ALA A 208 15.68 -4.45 13.22
C ALA A 208 16.27 -3.71 12.02
N LEU A 209 15.79 -2.49 11.73
CA LEU A 209 16.00 -1.83 10.44
C LEU A 209 16.87 -0.57 10.50
N PHE A 210 17.12 0.02 11.68
CA PHE A 210 17.74 1.34 11.80
C PHE A 210 19.10 1.47 11.09
N ASP A 211 19.98 0.48 11.28
CA ASP A 211 21.32 0.46 10.70
C ASP A 211 21.45 -0.46 9.48
N ALA A 212 20.31 -0.97 8.98
CA ALA A 212 20.33 -2.00 7.94
C ALA A 212 20.71 -1.45 6.55
N ALA A 213 20.33 -0.19 6.25
CA ALA A 213 20.49 0.40 4.93
C ALA A 213 20.40 1.94 4.97
N ASP A 214 20.71 2.57 3.82
CA ASP A 214 20.56 4.01 3.64
C ASP A 214 19.09 4.43 3.61
N TYR A 215 18.24 3.62 2.99
CA TYR A 215 16.80 3.83 2.87
C TYR A 215 16.01 2.62 3.40
N ILE A 216 14.82 2.90 3.94
CA ILE A 216 13.81 1.89 4.31
C ILE A 216 12.64 2.07 3.37
N VAL A 217 12.51 1.19 2.39
CA VAL A 217 11.46 1.27 1.37
C VAL A 217 10.20 0.55 1.82
N VAL A 218 9.07 1.20 1.56
CA VAL A 218 7.74 0.69 1.87
C VAL A 218 6.88 0.72 0.61
N ASN A 219 6.12 -0.34 0.35
CA ASN A 219 5.12 -0.43 -0.72
C ASN A 219 3.68 -0.52 -0.17
N SER A 220 3.45 0.11 0.98
CA SER A 220 2.15 0.17 1.66
C SER A 220 1.97 1.53 2.30
N ALA A 221 1.09 2.34 1.73
CA ALA A 221 0.86 3.72 2.15
C ALA A 221 0.53 3.87 3.64
N GLY A 222 -0.32 2.98 4.18
CA GLY A 222 -0.68 3.01 5.61
C GLY A 222 0.50 2.67 6.52
N CYS A 223 1.33 1.71 6.12
CA CYS A 223 2.56 1.39 6.86
C CYS A 223 3.55 2.55 6.79
N GLY A 224 3.81 3.08 5.59
CA GLY A 224 4.74 4.18 5.37
C GLY A 224 4.39 5.43 6.18
N ALA A 225 3.10 5.76 6.28
CA ALA A 225 2.65 6.90 7.08
C ALA A 225 3.04 6.76 8.55
N LEU A 226 2.83 5.59 9.17
CA LEU A 226 3.20 5.40 10.57
C LEU A 226 4.72 5.25 10.77
N LEU A 227 5.41 4.51 9.87
CA LEU A 227 6.87 4.37 9.95
C LEU A 227 7.58 5.72 9.91
N LYS A 228 7.13 6.65 9.04
CA LYS A 228 7.64 8.04 9.00
C LYS A 228 7.34 8.81 10.30
N ASP A 229 6.30 8.44 11.03
CA ASP A 229 5.87 9.10 12.28
C ASP A 229 6.33 8.38 13.57
N TYR A 230 7.18 7.36 13.48
CA TYR A 230 7.72 6.64 14.65
C TYR A 230 8.45 7.57 15.63
N GLY A 231 9.09 8.65 15.13
CA GLY A 231 9.69 9.68 16.00
C GLY A 231 8.69 10.30 16.96
N HIS A 232 7.47 10.60 16.49
CA HIS A 232 6.38 11.10 17.34
C HIS A 232 5.80 10.02 18.26
N LEU A 233 5.66 8.79 17.75
CA LEU A 233 5.11 7.68 18.52
C LEU A 233 6.00 7.28 19.69
N LEU A 234 7.30 7.19 19.46
CA LEU A 234 8.28 6.71 20.46
C LEU A 234 8.98 7.84 21.24
N GLY A 235 8.98 9.07 20.71
CA GLY A 235 9.63 10.22 21.35
C GLY A 235 11.15 10.11 21.47
N THR A 236 11.84 9.33 20.60
CA THR A 236 13.29 9.13 20.62
C THR A 236 13.97 9.63 19.37
N ASP A 237 15.21 10.11 19.49
CA ASP A 237 16.01 10.58 18.34
C ASP A 237 16.27 9.44 17.34
N ALA A 238 16.49 8.22 17.82
CA ALA A 238 16.66 7.05 16.94
C ALA A 238 15.43 6.79 16.08
N ALA A 239 14.22 6.88 16.66
CA ALA A 239 12.99 6.72 15.92
C ALA A 239 12.73 7.88 14.95
N GLN A 240 13.14 9.09 15.27
CA GLN A 240 13.07 10.24 14.37
C GLN A 240 14.02 10.07 13.18
N GLN A 241 15.25 9.66 13.42
CA GLN A 241 16.22 9.34 12.38
C GLN A 241 15.75 8.15 11.52
N PHE A 242 15.16 7.12 12.13
CA PHE A 242 14.54 6.01 11.42
C PHE A 242 13.47 6.52 10.45
N GLY A 243 12.54 7.34 10.91
CA GLY A 243 11.47 7.90 10.10
C GLY A 243 11.99 8.70 8.89
N SER A 244 13.13 9.39 9.01
CA SER A 244 13.75 10.14 7.93
C SER A 244 14.33 9.27 6.81
N LYS A 245 14.65 8.00 7.09
CA LYS A 245 15.11 7.02 6.08
C LYS A 245 13.93 6.34 5.35
N VAL A 246 12.70 6.46 5.86
CA VAL A 246 11.53 5.78 5.30
C VAL A 246 11.03 6.51 4.06
N CYS A 247 10.83 5.79 2.97
CA CYS A 247 10.26 6.30 1.73
C CYS A 247 9.33 5.28 1.07
N ASP A 248 8.35 5.78 0.32
CA ASP A 248 7.55 4.94 -0.57
C ASP A 248 8.41 4.48 -1.75
N VAL A 249 8.15 3.28 -2.27
CA VAL A 249 8.90 2.74 -3.42
C VAL A 249 8.87 3.69 -4.62
N SER A 250 7.75 4.39 -4.82
CA SER A 250 7.61 5.36 -5.90
C SER A 250 8.50 6.59 -5.75
N GLU A 251 8.85 7.00 -4.51
CA GLU A 251 9.74 8.13 -4.27
C GLU A 251 11.14 7.81 -4.83
N LEU A 252 11.71 6.64 -4.49
CA LEU A 252 13.03 6.24 -5.00
C LEU A 252 13.06 6.02 -6.51
N LEU A 253 12.00 5.38 -7.05
CA LEU A 253 11.90 5.16 -8.49
C LEU A 253 11.76 6.48 -9.26
N ALA A 254 10.94 7.42 -8.78
CA ALA A 254 10.75 8.72 -9.42
C ALA A 254 11.98 9.61 -9.32
N GLU A 255 12.74 9.58 -8.20
CA GLU A 255 13.96 10.36 -8.00
C GLU A 255 15.02 10.07 -9.06
N ARG A 256 15.19 8.78 -9.41
CA ARG A 256 16.15 8.37 -10.44
C ARG A 256 15.61 8.44 -11.87
N GLY A 257 14.28 8.48 -12.00
CA GLY A 257 13.57 8.23 -13.25
C GLY A 257 13.61 6.73 -13.59
N PRO A 258 12.44 6.06 -13.71
CA PRO A 258 12.40 4.65 -14.05
C PRO A 258 13.08 4.38 -15.39
N ARG A 259 13.79 3.25 -15.50
CA ARG A 259 14.32 2.81 -16.80
C ARG A 259 13.17 2.58 -17.80
N PRO A 260 13.37 2.82 -19.08
CA PRO A 260 12.35 2.50 -20.07
C PRO A 260 12.14 0.98 -20.16
N GLY A 261 10.88 0.54 -20.06
CA GLY A 261 10.44 -0.83 -20.31
C GLY A 261 9.73 -0.95 -21.66
N ALA A 262 9.04 -2.07 -21.89
CA ALA A 262 8.18 -2.23 -23.06
C ALA A 262 6.84 -1.49 -22.91
N PRO A 263 6.20 -1.11 -24.02
CA PRO A 263 4.87 -0.52 -23.99
C PRO A 263 3.82 -1.46 -23.39
N LEU A 264 2.94 -0.88 -22.55
CA LEU A 264 1.72 -1.53 -22.06
C LEU A 264 0.53 -0.76 -22.61
N GLY A 265 -0.23 -1.37 -23.52
CA GLY A 265 -1.43 -0.76 -24.10
C GLY A 265 -2.63 -0.87 -23.15
N LEU A 266 -2.54 -0.28 -21.95
CA LEU A 266 -3.59 -0.37 -20.92
C LEU A 266 -4.15 1.02 -20.60
N GLU A 267 -5.47 1.06 -20.42
CA GLU A 267 -6.20 2.19 -19.85
C GLU A 267 -6.31 2.00 -18.34
N ILE A 268 -5.59 2.79 -17.55
CA ILE A 268 -5.61 2.65 -16.11
C ILE A 268 -6.13 3.88 -15.39
N ALA A 269 -6.80 3.67 -14.25
CA ALA A 269 -7.03 4.72 -13.27
C ALA A 269 -5.99 4.63 -12.17
N TYR A 270 -5.40 5.75 -11.77
CA TYR A 270 -4.63 5.82 -10.53
C TYR A 270 -5.55 6.30 -9.40
N ASP A 271 -5.65 5.48 -8.36
CA ASP A 271 -6.36 5.77 -7.11
C ASP A 271 -5.35 6.02 -6.00
N ALA A 272 -5.20 7.30 -5.63
CA ALA A 272 -4.21 7.69 -4.64
C ALA A 272 -4.60 7.21 -3.24
N PRO A 273 -3.79 6.34 -2.59
CA PRO A 273 -4.08 5.97 -1.21
C PRO A 273 -4.04 7.19 -0.30
N CYS A 274 -5.10 7.40 0.49
CA CYS A 274 -5.22 8.59 1.34
C CYS A 274 -4.01 8.80 2.28
N HIS A 275 -3.44 7.72 2.83
CA HIS A 275 -2.25 7.80 3.68
C HIS A 275 -0.96 8.13 2.89
N LEU A 276 -0.89 7.83 1.60
CA LEU A 276 0.23 8.27 0.77
C LEU A 276 0.07 9.75 0.42
N GLN A 277 -1.11 10.12 -0.09
CA GLN A 277 -1.35 11.47 -0.56
C GLN A 277 -1.45 12.51 0.58
N HIS A 278 -2.25 12.24 1.61
CA HIS A 278 -2.56 13.23 2.64
C HIS A 278 -1.64 13.13 3.84
N ALA A 279 -1.33 11.93 4.34
CA ALA A 279 -0.47 11.77 5.51
C ALA A 279 1.01 11.92 5.18
N GLN A 280 1.49 11.27 4.11
CA GLN A 280 2.89 11.35 3.68
C GLN A 280 3.16 12.51 2.70
N ARG A 281 2.12 13.09 2.09
CA ARG A 281 2.21 14.14 1.04
C ARG A 281 2.96 13.68 -0.20
N VAL A 282 2.90 12.39 -0.50
CA VAL A 282 3.50 11.76 -1.69
C VAL A 282 2.38 11.47 -2.69
N HIS A 283 2.26 12.28 -3.74
CA HIS A 283 1.24 12.11 -4.79
C HIS A 283 1.82 12.19 -6.20
N ALA A 284 2.90 12.95 -6.40
CA ALA A 284 3.52 13.10 -7.71
C ALA A 284 4.36 11.88 -8.11
N ALA A 285 5.06 11.26 -7.16
CA ALA A 285 5.98 10.16 -7.42
C ALA A 285 5.31 8.91 -8.04
N PRO A 286 4.19 8.38 -7.52
CA PRO A 286 3.51 7.25 -8.17
C PRO A 286 3.04 7.55 -9.59
N LEU A 287 2.56 8.78 -9.82
CA LEU A 287 2.15 9.23 -11.15
C LEU A 287 3.34 9.35 -12.11
N ALA A 288 4.49 9.84 -11.62
CA ALA A 288 5.71 9.91 -12.43
C ALA A 288 6.18 8.52 -12.83
N VAL A 289 6.15 7.55 -11.91
CA VAL A 289 6.49 6.15 -12.21
C VAL A 289 5.57 5.54 -13.25
N LEU A 290 4.26 5.70 -13.10
CA LEU A 290 3.28 5.15 -14.05
C LEU A 290 3.39 5.82 -15.42
N LYS A 291 3.52 7.14 -15.49
CA LYS A 291 3.66 7.90 -16.75
C LYS A 291 4.97 7.64 -17.49
N ALA A 292 5.99 7.11 -16.81
CA ALA A 292 7.25 6.70 -17.45
C ALA A 292 7.11 5.38 -18.23
N ILE A 293 6.02 4.63 -18.04
CA ILE A 293 5.76 3.38 -18.78
C ILE A 293 5.24 3.73 -20.18
N PRO A 294 5.92 3.30 -21.24
CA PRO A 294 5.48 3.61 -22.61
C PRO A 294 4.08 3.03 -22.91
N GLY A 295 3.28 3.77 -23.65
CA GLY A 295 1.94 3.33 -24.08
C GLY A 295 0.94 3.07 -22.96
N LEU A 296 1.20 3.54 -21.75
CA LEU A 296 0.27 3.46 -20.62
C LEU A 296 -0.56 4.76 -20.51
N GLU A 297 -1.87 4.64 -20.62
CA GLU A 297 -2.79 5.78 -20.43
C GLU A 297 -3.25 5.87 -18.98
N VAL A 298 -2.73 6.88 -18.26
CA VAL A 298 -2.98 7.05 -16.80
C VAL A 298 -4.01 8.14 -16.55
N ARG A 299 -5.12 7.78 -15.95
CA ARG A 299 -6.24 8.69 -15.68
C ARG A 299 -6.42 8.94 -14.18
N LEU A 300 -6.63 10.19 -13.82
CA LEU A 300 -7.11 10.61 -12.50
C LEU A 300 -8.62 10.86 -12.60
N LEU A 301 -9.40 9.96 -12.05
CA LEU A 301 -10.86 10.09 -12.05
C LEU A 301 -11.33 10.95 -10.87
N PRO A 302 -12.51 11.58 -10.97
CA PRO A 302 -13.12 12.28 -9.84
C PRO A 302 -13.18 11.40 -8.60
N GLY A 303 -12.69 11.90 -7.45
CA GLY A 303 -12.64 11.15 -6.19
C GLY A 303 -11.50 10.12 -6.07
N SER A 304 -10.51 10.13 -6.99
CA SER A 304 -9.31 9.32 -6.87
C SER A 304 -8.49 9.63 -5.61
N ASP A 305 -8.65 10.84 -5.05
CA ASP A 305 -8.04 11.34 -3.82
C ASP A 305 -8.85 11.01 -2.55
N ARG A 306 -10.07 10.48 -2.68
CA ARG A 306 -10.92 10.10 -1.56
C ARG A 306 -10.54 8.73 -1.01
N CYS A 307 -10.87 8.50 0.27
CA CYS A 307 -10.66 7.19 0.90
C CYS A 307 -11.46 6.08 0.18
N CYS A 308 -10.88 4.88 0.11
CA CYS A 308 -11.55 3.69 -0.41
C CYS A 308 -12.51 3.03 0.60
N GLY A 309 -12.57 3.51 1.85
CA GLY A 309 -13.38 2.94 2.91
C GLY A 309 -12.73 1.82 3.71
N SER A 310 -11.53 1.35 3.36
CA SER A 310 -10.84 0.26 4.08
C SER A 310 -10.43 0.67 5.51
N ALA A 311 -9.65 1.74 5.65
CA ALA A 311 -9.24 2.41 6.90
C ALA A 311 -8.90 1.46 8.06
N GLY A 312 -8.02 0.49 7.85
CA GLY A 312 -7.58 -0.46 8.88
C GLY A 312 -8.71 -1.36 9.39
N ILE A 313 -9.01 -1.28 10.70
CA ILE A 313 -10.11 -2.04 11.32
C ILE A 313 -11.48 -1.36 11.14
N PHE A 314 -11.53 -0.16 10.56
CA PHE A 314 -12.77 0.61 10.40
C PHE A 314 -13.82 -0.16 9.60
N SER A 315 -13.45 -0.79 8.48
CA SER A 315 -14.38 -1.59 7.68
C SER A 315 -15.00 -2.78 8.43
N LEU A 316 -14.32 -3.27 9.48
CA LEU A 316 -14.84 -4.30 10.38
C LEU A 316 -15.81 -3.72 11.42
N LEU A 317 -15.54 -2.51 11.91
CA LEU A 317 -16.32 -1.85 12.96
C LEU A 317 -17.51 -1.07 12.40
N GLN A 318 -17.33 -0.40 11.27
CA GLN A 318 -18.30 0.45 10.58
C GLN A 318 -18.55 0.00 9.13
N PRO A 319 -19.02 -1.25 8.90
CA PRO A 319 -19.05 -1.86 7.56
C PRO A 319 -20.02 -1.14 6.61
N GLU A 320 -21.08 -0.53 7.11
CA GLU A 320 -22.07 0.18 6.29
C GLU A 320 -21.48 1.49 5.73
N MET A 321 -20.82 2.27 6.58
CA MET A 321 -20.13 3.49 6.16
C MET A 321 -18.97 3.18 5.22
N ALA A 322 -18.18 2.15 5.52
CA ALA A 322 -17.11 1.69 4.65
C ALA A 322 -17.60 1.35 3.23
N ARG A 323 -18.76 0.69 3.13
CA ARG A 323 -19.40 0.37 1.84
C ARG A 323 -19.97 1.60 1.14
N ALA A 324 -20.58 2.52 1.87
CA ALA A 324 -21.12 3.76 1.29
C ALA A 324 -19.99 4.58 0.64
N VAL A 325 -18.87 4.73 1.33
CA VAL A 325 -17.68 5.41 0.80
C VAL A 325 -17.12 4.70 -0.43
N LEU A 326 -17.07 3.36 -0.41
CA LEU A 326 -16.60 2.57 -1.54
C LEU A 326 -17.54 2.67 -2.75
N ALA A 327 -18.84 2.73 -2.53
CA ALA A 327 -19.84 2.73 -3.60
C ALA A 327 -19.66 3.90 -4.58
N ASP A 328 -19.37 5.11 -4.08
CA ASP A 328 -19.08 6.28 -4.91
C ASP A 328 -17.86 6.03 -5.82
N LYS A 329 -16.81 5.45 -5.25
CA LYS A 329 -15.59 5.13 -5.99
C LYS A 329 -15.84 4.07 -7.08
N ILE A 330 -16.54 3.00 -6.75
CA ILE A 330 -16.90 1.93 -7.70
C ILE A 330 -17.79 2.47 -8.82
N SER A 331 -18.75 3.35 -8.50
CA SER A 331 -19.59 4.01 -9.50
C SER A 331 -18.76 4.84 -10.48
N THR A 332 -17.82 5.63 -9.98
CA THR A 332 -16.92 6.44 -10.82
C THR A 332 -16.07 5.57 -11.74
N LEU A 333 -15.49 4.48 -11.20
CA LEU A 333 -14.66 3.54 -11.97
C LEU A 333 -15.48 2.84 -13.06
N GLY A 334 -16.68 2.37 -12.75
CA GLY A 334 -17.56 1.67 -13.70
C GLY A 334 -18.12 2.58 -14.81
N ASN A 335 -18.21 3.87 -14.56
CA ASN A 335 -18.70 4.87 -15.53
C ASN A 335 -17.58 5.49 -16.37
N ALA A 336 -16.32 5.13 -16.14
CA ALA A 336 -15.19 5.67 -16.91
C ALA A 336 -15.31 5.34 -18.40
N ARG A 337 -15.00 6.32 -19.26
CA ARG A 337 -14.98 6.16 -20.71
C ARG A 337 -13.69 6.80 -21.28
N PRO A 338 -12.87 6.09 -22.04
CA PRO A 338 -13.00 4.66 -22.36
C PRO A 338 -13.03 3.78 -21.11
N ALA A 339 -13.41 2.50 -21.26
CA ALA A 339 -13.42 1.53 -20.16
C ALA A 339 -12.00 1.34 -19.63
N LEU A 340 -11.88 1.06 -18.33
CA LEU A 340 -10.60 0.82 -17.69
C LEU A 340 -10.27 -0.68 -17.70
N ASP A 341 -9.00 -0.99 -17.91
CA ASP A 341 -8.44 -2.33 -17.70
C ASP A 341 -8.06 -2.54 -16.23
N LEU A 342 -7.56 -1.48 -15.58
CA LEU A 342 -6.93 -1.59 -14.27
C LEU A 342 -7.13 -0.33 -13.40
N VAL A 343 -7.18 -0.55 -12.07
CA VAL A 343 -6.98 0.49 -11.06
C VAL A 343 -5.64 0.25 -10.36
N ALA A 344 -4.74 1.22 -10.43
CA ALA A 344 -3.47 1.19 -9.72
C ALA A 344 -3.59 1.91 -8.37
N THR A 345 -3.23 1.24 -7.26
CA THR A 345 -3.24 1.84 -5.92
C THR A 345 -2.18 1.20 -5.01
N GLY A 346 -1.41 2.01 -4.27
CA GLY A 346 -0.24 1.58 -3.49
C GLY A 346 -0.54 1.26 -2.02
N ASN A 347 -1.63 0.54 -1.72
CA ASN A 347 -1.94 0.14 -0.35
C ASN A 347 -2.75 -1.16 -0.29
N PRO A 348 -2.37 -2.17 0.53
CA PRO A 348 -3.06 -3.47 0.55
C PRO A 348 -4.53 -3.36 0.92
N GLY A 349 -4.89 -2.49 1.86
CA GLY A 349 -6.28 -2.26 2.22
C GLY A 349 -7.10 -1.71 1.04
N CYS A 350 -6.55 -0.79 0.24
CA CYS A 350 -7.21 -0.25 -0.96
C CYS A 350 -7.31 -1.32 -2.06
N LEU A 351 -6.23 -2.09 -2.31
CA LEU A 351 -6.23 -3.18 -3.27
C LEU A 351 -7.36 -4.19 -2.98
N MET A 352 -7.47 -4.63 -1.73
CA MET A 352 -8.51 -5.57 -1.30
C MET A 352 -9.91 -4.95 -1.37
N GLN A 353 -10.09 -3.74 -0.86
CA GLN A 353 -11.39 -3.08 -0.75
C GLN A 353 -11.97 -2.73 -2.12
N ILE A 354 -11.16 -2.09 -2.99
CA ILE A 354 -11.56 -1.73 -4.36
C ILE A 354 -11.79 -3.00 -5.19
N GLY A 355 -10.87 -3.97 -5.13
CA GLY A 355 -11.01 -5.22 -5.87
C GLY A 355 -12.26 -6.01 -5.48
N ALA A 356 -12.62 -6.06 -4.18
CA ALA A 356 -13.87 -6.66 -3.74
C ALA A 356 -15.09 -5.88 -4.25
N GLY A 357 -15.03 -4.54 -4.24
CA GLY A 357 -16.12 -3.69 -4.73
C GLY A 357 -16.36 -3.85 -6.24
N LEU A 358 -15.30 -3.89 -7.04
CA LEU A 358 -15.38 -4.12 -8.49
C LEU A 358 -16.02 -5.48 -8.80
N ARG A 359 -15.57 -6.54 -8.13
CA ARG A 359 -16.16 -7.90 -8.28
C ARG A 359 -17.62 -7.94 -7.85
N ALA A 360 -17.96 -7.30 -6.72
CA ALA A 360 -19.35 -7.24 -6.25
C ALA A 360 -20.27 -6.47 -7.22
N ALA A 361 -19.73 -5.52 -7.96
CA ALA A 361 -20.44 -4.77 -9.02
C ALA A 361 -20.41 -5.47 -10.39
N GLY A 362 -19.76 -6.61 -10.53
CA GLY A 362 -19.63 -7.33 -11.80
C GLY A 362 -18.76 -6.61 -12.85
N LEU A 363 -17.86 -5.74 -12.40
CA LEU A 363 -16.96 -4.98 -13.27
C LEU A 363 -15.67 -5.77 -13.52
N ALA A 364 -15.30 -5.93 -14.79
CA ALA A 364 -14.09 -6.64 -15.22
C ALA A 364 -12.87 -5.70 -15.21
N ILE A 365 -12.69 -4.95 -14.12
CA ILE A 365 -11.56 -4.06 -13.90
C ILE A 365 -10.69 -4.69 -12.81
N GLU A 366 -9.40 -4.88 -13.09
CA GLU A 366 -8.47 -5.44 -12.12
C GLU A 366 -7.86 -4.35 -11.21
N VAL A 367 -7.19 -4.78 -10.13
CA VAL A 367 -6.45 -3.87 -9.24
C VAL A 367 -4.99 -4.32 -9.14
N ALA A 368 -4.04 -3.38 -9.19
CA ALA A 368 -2.63 -3.67 -9.01
C ALA A 368 -1.90 -2.57 -8.23
N HIS A 369 -0.73 -2.90 -7.69
CA HIS A 369 0.16 -1.90 -7.15
C HIS A 369 0.92 -1.18 -8.28
N PRO A 370 1.19 0.15 -8.20
CA PRO A 370 1.94 0.87 -9.26
C PRO A 370 3.28 0.22 -9.62
N VAL A 371 3.99 -0.36 -8.65
CA VAL A 371 5.26 -1.04 -8.91
C VAL A 371 5.10 -2.34 -9.71
N GLU A 372 3.96 -3.02 -9.60
CA GLU A 372 3.67 -4.21 -10.43
C GLU A 372 3.51 -3.81 -11.90
N VAL A 373 2.84 -2.70 -12.16
CA VAL A 373 2.64 -2.20 -13.53
C VAL A 373 3.98 -1.86 -14.19
N LEU A 374 4.89 -1.25 -13.43
CA LEU A 374 6.27 -1.02 -13.90
C LEU A 374 7.02 -2.34 -14.12
N ASP A 375 6.88 -3.29 -13.20
CA ASP A 375 7.51 -4.60 -13.28
C ASP A 375 7.08 -5.38 -14.52
N TRP A 376 5.79 -5.36 -14.89
CA TRP A 376 5.29 -5.97 -16.13
C TRP A 376 5.91 -5.33 -17.39
N SER A 377 6.04 -4.00 -17.41
CA SER A 377 6.73 -3.29 -18.49
C SER A 377 8.20 -3.72 -18.61
N TYR A 378 8.87 -3.92 -17.46
CA TYR A 378 10.27 -4.38 -17.43
C TYR A 378 10.42 -5.84 -17.84
N GLU A 379 9.55 -6.73 -17.37
CA GLU A 379 9.53 -8.15 -17.77
C GLU A 379 9.35 -8.25 -19.30
N LYS A 380 8.34 -7.58 -19.85
CA LYS A 380 8.04 -7.55 -21.28
C LYS A 380 9.19 -6.95 -22.10
N GLY A 381 9.89 -5.96 -21.55
CA GLY A 381 11.02 -5.27 -22.21
C GLY A 381 12.38 -5.98 -22.05
N GLY A 382 12.45 -7.13 -21.37
CA GLY A 382 13.71 -7.86 -21.13
C GLY A 382 14.71 -7.08 -20.26
N VAL A 383 14.27 -6.10 -19.47
CA VAL A 383 15.13 -5.24 -18.63
C VAL A 383 15.96 -6.06 -17.65
N TYR A 384 15.41 -7.17 -17.16
CA TYR A 384 16.06 -8.05 -16.19
C TYR A 384 17.10 -9.02 -16.80
N GLU A 385 17.02 -9.31 -18.10
CA GLU A 385 17.93 -10.22 -18.80
C GLU A 385 19.28 -9.57 -19.07
N SER A 386 19.30 -8.27 -19.30
CA SER A 386 20.53 -7.50 -19.55
C SER A 386 21.48 -7.43 -18.34
N GLY A 387 21.02 -7.79 -17.13
CA GLY A 387 21.85 -7.88 -15.91
C GLY A 387 22.60 -9.19 -15.73
N LYS A 388 22.11 -10.32 -16.28
CA LYS A 388 22.68 -11.65 -16.10
C LYS A 388 23.98 -11.89 -16.87
N GLY A 389 24.23 -11.17 -17.98
CA GLY A 389 25.44 -11.28 -18.79
C GLY A 389 26.73 -10.77 -18.15
N ARG A 390 26.66 -9.99 -17.07
CA ARG A 390 27.84 -9.37 -16.44
C ARG A 390 28.45 -10.12 -15.24
N MET A 391 27.76 -11.10 -14.68
CA MET A 391 28.30 -11.92 -13.57
C MET A 391 29.14 -13.11 -14.04
N GLY A 392 29.03 -13.52 -15.32
CA GLY A 392 29.75 -14.67 -15.86
C GLY A 392 31.21 -14.44 -16.26
N GLU A 393 31.64 -13.18 -16.46
CA GLU A 393 32.97 -12.88 -17.00
C GLU A 393 34.03 -12.49 -15.96
N ARG A 394 33.68 -12.35 -14.69
CA ARG A 394 34.64 -11.99 -13.61
C ARG A 394 35.24 -13.18 -12.85
N GLY A 395 35.09 -14.40 -13.35
CA GLY A 395 35.60 -15.62 -12.68
C GLY A 395 36.64 -16.40 -13.45
N ARG A 396 37.24 -15.85 -14.50
CA ARG A 396 38.40 -16.48 -15.17
C ARG A 396 39.43 -15.39 -15.53
N GLY A 397 40.30 -15.13 -14.62
CA GLY A 397 41.49 -14.34 -14.78
C GLY A 397 42.41 -14.64 -13.60
#